data_4423ff2466681131d7ef4089a3bbf210
#
_entry.id   4423ff2466681131d7ef4089a3bbf210
#
_cell.length_a   1.000
_cell.length_b   1.000
_cell.length_c   1.000
_cell.angle_alpha   90.00
_cell.angle_beta   90.00
_cell.angle_gamma   90.00
#
_symmetry.space_group_name_H-M   'P 1'
#
loop_
_entity.id
_entity.type
_entity.pdbx_description
1 polymer ?
#
loop_
_entity_poly.entity_id
_entity_poly.type
_entity_poly.pdbx_seq_one_letter_code
_entity_poly.pdbx_strand_id
1 'polypeptide(L)'
;LKVLDSKLVNLRDHAKFKVNINSVVGGGVANPEEALIIANRARELGFSSTVGVIHDGDGLNKGLTERDKEVYYEIKKKGARSYARWNWFQDQLVEGGEYEWRCRAGARYLYIDEFGMVNWCSQQRGTPGIPLLEYTLEDMEREYITEKWCAPTCTIQCVHQVGHLDAWRDPQISLSDYNKRNGKGLKKETVAHVLNAE
;
A
#
# COMPACT_ATOMS: atom_id res chain seq x y z
N LEU A 1 -3.60 16.22 18.04
CA LEU A 1 -4.12 15.30 19.06
C LEU A 1 -5.40 15.78 19.73
N LYS A 2 -5.58 17.10 20.01
CA LYS A 2 -6.73 17.63 20.78
C LYS A 2 -8.11 17.10 20.33
N VAL A 3 -8.38 17.04 19.05
CA VAL A 3 -9.67 16.55 18.52
C VAL A 3 -9.77 15.03 18.55
N LEU A 4 -8.65 14.33 18.39
CA LEU A 4 -8.61 12.88 18.34
C LEU A 4 -8.65 12.25 19.74
N ASP A 5 -8.04 12.87 20.73
CA ASP A 5 -7.85 12.29 22.07
C ASP A 5 -9.17 11.92 22.77
N SER A 6 -10.16 12.81 22.73
CA SER A 6 -11.48 12.52 23.30
C SER A 6 -12.15 11.30 22.65
N LYS A 7 -11.96 11.13 21.34
CA LYS A 7 -12.46 9.96 20.60
C LYS A 7 -11.72 8.68 20.96
N LEU A 8 -10.42 8.75 21.17
CA LEU A 8 -9.61 7.61 21.62
C LEU A 8 -9.99 7.18 23.03
N VAL A 9 -10.21 8.13 23.94
CA VAL A 9 -10.68 7.85 25.30
C VAL A 9 -12.05 7.18 25.28
N ASN A 10 -12.99 7.75 24.51
CA ASN A 10 -14.32 7.16 24.35
C ASN A 10 -14.24 5.73 23.74
N LEU A 11 -13.38 5.52 22.78
CA LEU A 11 -13.16 4.21 22.18
C LEU A 11 -12.58 3.21 23.20
N ARG A 12 -11.64 3.62 24.05
CA ARG A 12 -11.11 2.80 25.15
C ARG A 12 -12.23 2.34 26.10
N ASP A 13 -13.12 3.23 26.45
CA ASP A 13 -14.13 2.98 27.47
C ASP A 13 -15.28 2.08 26.95
N HIS A 14 -15.51 2.05 25.65
CA HIS A 14 -16.65 1.38 25.03
C HIS A 14 -16.29 0.22 24.08
N ALA A 15 -15.06 0.14 23.55
CA ALA A 15 -14.71 -0.90 22.60
C ALA A 15 -14.61 -2.27 23.27
N LYS A 16 -15.39 -3.24 22.75
CA LYS A 16 -15.34 -4.66 23.14
C LYS A 16 -14.51 -5.51 22.16
N PHE A 17 -13.64 -4.87 21.39
CA PHE A 17 -12.80 -5.48 20.36
C PHE A 17 -11.38 -4.90 20.44
N LYS A 18 -10.43 -5.56 19.78
CA LYS A 18 -9.05 -5.06 19.71
C LYS A 18 -8.99 -3.84 18.81
N VAL A 19 -8.36 -2.78 19.31
CA VAL A 19 -8.12 -1.53 18.59
C VAL A 19 -6.66 -1.44 18.22
N ASN A 20 -6.38 -1.09 16.98
CA ASN A 20 -5.06 -0.74 16.50
C ASN A 20 -5.08 0.68 15.91
N ILE A 21 -4.16 1.51 16.36
CA ILE A 21 -3.98 2.87 15.85
C ILE A 21 -2.78 2.85 14.92
N ASN A 22 -3.02 3.17 13.66
CA ASN A 22 -1.95 3.29 12.67
C ASN A 22 -1.54 4.74 12.50
N SER A 23 -0.26 5.01 12.71
CA SER A 23 0.38 6.30 12.42
C SER A 23 1.09 6.23 11.08
N VAL A 24 1.38 7.36 10.47
CA VAL A 24 2.08 7.40 9.17
C VAL A 24 3.21 8.42 9.20
N VAL A 25 4.25 8.14 8.41
CA VAL A 25 5.39 9.02 8.15
C VAL A 25 5.61 9.14 6.63
N GLY A 26 6.29 10.18 6.19
CA GLY A 26 6.54 10.44 4.76
C GLY A 26 5.40 11.19 4.07
N GLY A 27 5.38 11.19 2.74
CA GLY A 27 4.33 11.82 1.93
C GLY A 27 4.21 13.34 2.13
N GLY A 28 5.31 14.01 2.51
CA GLY A 28 5.30 15.46 2.79
C GLY A 28 4.63 15.82 4.12
N VAL A 29 4.43 14.88 5.04
CA VAL A 29 3.99 15.17 6.41
C VAL A 29 5.00 16.12 7.06
N ALA A 30 4.55 17.32 7.44
CA ALA A 30 5.44 18.38 7.91
C ALA A 30 6.10 18.09 9.27
N ASN A 31 5.46 17.25 10.09
CA ASN A 31 5.94 16.97 11.46
C ASN A 31 5.79 15.47 11.79
N PRO A 32 6.83 14.66 11.58
CA PRO A 32 6.80 13.23 11.91
C PRO A 32 6.59 12.94 13.40
N GLU A 33 6.92 13.90 14.30
CA GLU A 33 6.71 13.75 15.75
C GLU A 33 5.24 13.50 16.11
N GLU A 34 4.31 13.99 15.31
CA GLU A 34 2.89 13.76 15.56
C GLU A 34 2.55 12.26 15.48
N ALA A 35 3.20 11.52 14.59
CA ALA A 35 3.04 10.07 14.50
C ALA A 35 3.50 9.37 15.79
N LEU A 36 4.63 9.82 16.35
CA LEU A 36 5.16 9.30 17.62
C LEU A 36 4.24 9.64 18.80
N ILE A 37 3.74 10.87 18.87
CA ILE A 37 2.81 11.33 19.92
C ILE A 37 1.52 10.47 19.87
N ILE A 38 0.96 10.25 18.70
CA ILE A 38 -0.25 9.43 18.52
C ILE A 38 0.01 7.98 18.90
N ALA A 39 1.14 7.41 18.47
CA ALA A 39 1.52 6.04 18.78
C ALA A 39 1.75 5.82 20.28
N ASN A 40 2.37 6.77 20.97
CA ASN A 40 2.55 6.73 22.42
C ASN A 40 1.19 6.82 23.15
N ARG A 41 0.35 7.76 22.73
CA ARG A 41 -0.98 7.94 23.31
C ARG A 41 -1.87 6.70 23.12
N ALA A 42 -1.81 6.07 21.96
CA ALA A 42 -2.53 4.82 21.71
C ALA A 42 -2.12 3.73 22.72
N ARG A 43 -0.83 3.57 22.97
CA ARG A 43 -0.29 2.59 23.94
C ARG A 43 -0.69 2.91 25.38
N GLU A 44 -0.65 4.18 25.79
CA GLU A 44 -1.13 4.63 27.11
C GLU A 44 -2.60 4.24 27.34
N LEU A 45 -3.40 4.27 26.29
CA LEU A 45 -4.80 3.89 26.34
C LEU A 45 -5.04 2.38 26.21
N GLY A 46 -3.97 1.58 26.11
CA GLY A 46 -4.05 0.12 26.00
C GLY A 46 -4.32 -0.40 24.58
N PHE A 47 -4.21 0.46 23.57
CA PHE A 47 -4.34 0.06 22.18
C PHE A 47 -3.02 -0.43 21.61
N SER A 48 -3.10 -1.28 20.58
CA SER A 48 -1.93 -1.56 19.75
C SER A 48 -1.62 -0.37 18.83
N SER A 49 -0.35 -0.22 18.49
CA SER A 49 0.11 0.85 17.61
C SER A 49 0.98 0.27 16.50
N THR A 50 0.79 0.78 15.28
CA THR A 50 1.60 0.46 14.10
C THR A 50 2.00 1.76 13.40
N VAL A 51 2.98 1.66 12.51
CA VAL A 51 3.39 2.76 11.65
C VAL A 51 3.48 2.28 10.21
N GLY A 52 3.08 3.11 9.29
CA GLY A 52 3.20 2.90 7.86
C GLY A 52 3.89 4.07 7.18
N VAL A 53 4.45 3.81 6.02
CA VAL A 53 4.95 4.85 5.12
C VAL A 53 3.80 5.28 4.23
N ILE A 54 3.60 6.60 4.11
CA ILE A 54 2.63 7.16 3.15
C ILE A 54 3.38 7.62 1.90
N HIS A 55 2.75 7.43 0.74
CA HIS A 55 3.26 7.93 -0.53
C HIS A 55 3.02 9.44 -0.68
N ASP A 56 3.68 10.03 -1.66
CA ASP A 56 3.45 11.41 -2.10
C ASP A 56 2.13 11.55 -2.87
N GLY A 57 1.79 12.78 -3.25
CA GLY A 57 0.56 13.08 -3.97
C GLY A 57 0.46 12.44 -5.37
N ASP A 58 1.59 12.05 -5.96
CA ASP A 58 1.68 11.31 -7.23
C ASP A 58 1.64 9.78 -7.05
N GLY A 59 1.49 9.29 -5.83
CA GLY A 59 1.42 7.87 -5.52
C GLY A 59 2.79 7.18 -5.45
N LEU A 60 3.88 7.95 -5.42
CA LEU A 60 5.25 7.47 -5.29
C LEU A 60 5.82 7.73 -3.89
N ASN A 61 6.82 6.97 -3.50
CA ASN A 61 7.62 7.24 -2.32
C ASN A 61 8.92 7.95 -2.75
N LYS A 62 9.02 9.25 -2.48
CA LYS A 62 10.20 10.08 -2.79
C LYS A 62 11.32 10.01 -1.75
N GLY A 63 11.20 9.11 -0.82
CA GLY A 63 12.15 8.94 0.27
C GLY A 63 11.72 9.68 1.54
N LEU A 64 12.31 9.27 2.63
CA LEU A 64 12.05 9.79 3.96
C LEU A 64 13.24 10.63 4.43
N THR A 65 12.95 11.67 5.22
CA THR A 65 14.00 12.38 5.94
C THR A 65 14.59 11.47 7.03
N GLU A 66 15.79 11.77 7.52
CA GLU A 66 16.39 11.00 8.63
C GLU A 66 15.47 11.02 9.87
N ARG A 67 14.79 12.12 10.11
CA ARG A 67 13.84 12.20 11.23
C ARG A 67 12.61 11.34 11.05
N ASP A 68 12.06 11.25 9.82
CA ASP A 68 10.97 10.32 9.51
C ASP A 68 11.39 8.87 9.79
N LYS A 69 12.62 8.49 9.40
CA LYS A 69 13.18 7.15 9.62
C LYS A 69 13.30 6.84 11.11
N GLU A 70 13.88 7.76 11.90
CA GLU A 70 14.00 7.61 13.35
C GLU A 70 12.64 7.37 14.00
N VAL A 71 11.64 8.21 13.67
CA VAL A 71 10.27 8.08 14.18
C VAL A 71 9.64 6.75 13.76
N TYR A 72 9.80 6.36 12.50
CA TYR A 72 9.32 5.07 12.00
C TYR A 72 9.85 3.90 12.84
N TYR A 73 11.17 3.83 13.03
CA TYR A 73 11.78 2.74 13.77
C TYR A 73 11.45 2.78 15.26
N GLU A 74 11.32 3.95 15.86
CA GLU A 74 10.92 4.07 17.25
C GLU A 74 9.51 3.54 17.49
N ILE A 75 8.56 3.88 16.62
CA ILE A 75 7.19 3.37 16.71
C ILE A 75 7.17 1.85 16.44
N LYS A 76 7.88 1.40 15.41
CA LYS A 76 7.95 0.01 15.02
C LYS A 76 8.54 -0.89 16.10
N LYS A 77 9.61 -0.44 16.79
CA LYS A 77 10.24 -1.18 17.88
C LYS A 77 9.28 -1.47 19.03
N LYS A 78 8.35 -0.56 19.29
CA LYS A 78 7.37 -0.65 20.36
C LYS A 78 6.00 -1.16 19.89
N GLY A 79 5.84 -1.36 18.58
CA GLY A 79 4.57 -1.71 17.95
C GLY A 79 4.18 -3.17 18.07
N ALA A 80 2.97 -3.48 17.59
CA ALA A 80 2.43 -4.83 17.61
C ALA A 80 3.17 -5.74 16.62
N ARG A 81 3.71 -6.86 17.12
CA ARG A 81 4.47 -7.83 16.30
C ARG A 81 3.66 -8.45 15.16
N SER A 82 2.35 -8.60 15.32
CA SER A 82 1.48 -9.24 14.33
C SER A 82 1.43 -8.48 13.00
N TYR A 83 1.48 -7.17 13.05
CA TYR A 83 1.47 -6.32 11.85
C TYR A 83 2.86 -6.21 11.21
N ALA A 84 3.92 -6.28 12.02
CA ALA A 84 5.29 -6.13 11.55
C ALA A 84 5.78 -7.28 10.65
N ARG A 85 5.19 -8.47 10.76
CA ARG A 85 5.63 -9.65 9.96
C ARG A 85 5.44 -9.48 8.45
N TRP A 86 4.44 -8.70 8.04
CA TRP A 86 4.09 -8.51 6.63
C TRP A 86 4.53 -7.16 6.07
N ASN A 87 5.19 -6.33 6.89
CA ASN A 87 5.62 -4.98 6.53
C ASN A 87 7.12 -4.84 6.31
N TRP A 88 7.85 -5.94 6.18
CA TRP A 88 9.30 -5.91 5.95
C TRP A 88 9.70 -5.16 4.67
N PHE A 89 8.85 -5.14 3.64
CA PHE A 89 9.08 -4.35 2.44
C PHE A 89 9.14 -2.85 2.72
N GLN A 90 8.41 -2.37 3.74
CA GLN A 90 8.44 -0.96 4.10
C GLN A 90 9.81 -0.53 4.65
N ASP A 91 10.56 -1.41 5.26
CA ASP A 91 11.91 -1.09 5.73
C ASP A 91 12.84 -0.73 4.58
N GLN A 92 12.74 -1.42 3.45
CA GLN A 92 13.49 -1.07 2.24
C GLN A 92 13.08 0.30 1.70
N LEU A 93 11.79 0.59 1.67
CA LEU A 93 11.29 1.90 1.24
C LEU A 93 11.72 3.03 2.19
N VAL A 94 11.76 2.76 3.50
CA VAL A 94 12.24 3.71 4.51
C VAL A 94 13.70 4.06 4.29
N GLU A 95 14.54 3.09 3.92
CA GLU A 95 15.95 3.31 3.60
C GLU A 95 16.18 3.89 2.19
N GLY A 96 15.11 4.19 1.46
CA GLY A 96 15.20 4.76 0.10
C GLY A 96 15.47 3.74 -0.99
N GLY A 97 15.33 2.44 -0.69
CA GLY A 97 15.42 1.37 -1.66
C GLY A 97 14.10 1.12 -2.39
N GLU A 98 14.21 0.42 -3.50
CA GLU A 98 13.05 -0.13 -4.21
C GLU A 98 12.83 -1.57 -3.77
N TYR A 99 11.58 -2.04 -3.87
CA TYR A 99 11.22 -3.40 -3.57
C TYR A 99 10.72 -4.13 -4.82
N GLU A 100 11.45 -5.17 -5.23
CA GLU A 100 11.09 -5.95 -6.42
C GLU A 100 9.99 -6.96 -6.08
N TRP A 101 8.83 -6.79 -6.69
CA TRP A 101 7.68 -7.66 -6.54
C TRP A 101 6.68 -7.48 -7.68
N ARG A 102 5.68 -8.36 -7.75
CA ARG A 102 4.61 -8.28 -8.73
C ARG A 102 3.33 -7.81 -8.11
N CYS A 103 2.91 -6.61 -8.48
CA CYS A 103 1.62 -6.07 -8.10
C CYS A 103 0.51 -6.80 -8.86
N ARG A 104 -0.45 -7.37 -8.12
CA ARG A 104 -1.62 -8.06 -8.66
C ARG A 104 -2.90 -7.22 -8.53
N ALA A 105 -2.77 -5.92 -8.42
CA ALA A 105 -3.88 -4.98 -8.43
C ALA A 105 -4.65 -5.04 -9.75
N GLY A 106 -5.96 -4.96 -9.66
CA GLY A 106 -6.86 -5.17 -10.80
C GLY A 106 -7.17 -6.65 -11.09
N ALA A 107 -6.40 -7.60 -10.53
CA ALA A 107 -6.59 -9.03 -10.79
C ALA A 107 -6.92 -9.83 -9.54
N ARG A 108 -5.96 -9.89 -8.59
CA ARG A 108 -6.10 -10.59 -7.30
C ARG A 108 -6.53 -9.66 -6.17
N TYR A 109 -6.40 -8.38 -6.38
CA TYR A 109 -6.84 -7.30 -5.49
C TYR A 109 -7.66 -6.33 -6.32
N LEU A 110 -8.91 -6.10 -5.95
CA LEU A 110 -9.80 -5.13 -6.58
C LEU A 110 -10.05 -3.99 -5.60
N TYR A 111 -9.83 -2.78 -6.07
CA TYR A 111 -10.28 -1.57 -5.39
C TYR A 111 -11.45 -0.98 -6.17
N ILE A 112 -12.61 -0.96 -5.52
CA ILE A 112 -13.83 -0.36 -6.09
C ILE A 112 -14.06 0.93 -5.34
N ASP A 113 -14.11 2.04 -6.07
CA ASP A 113 -14.33 3.35 -5.47
C ASP A 113 -15.81 3.64 -5.23
N GLU A 114 -16.08 4.81 -4.68
CA GLU A 114 -17.43 5.30 -4.35
C GLU A 114 -18.34 5.50 -5.56
N PHE A 115 -17.81 5.50 -6.77
CA PHE A 115 -18.54 5.60 -8.03
C PHE A 115 -18.75 4.23 -8.70
N GLY A 116 -18.31 3.15 -8.07
CA GLY A 116 -18.40 1.80 -8.59
C GLY A 116 -17.36 1.49 -9.69
N MET A 117 -16.26 2.26 -9.75
CA MET A 117 -15.20 2.04 -10.73
C MET A 117 -14.15 1.10 -10.15
N VAL A 118 -13.73 0.12 -10.93
CA VAL A 118 -12.61 -0.77 -10.60
C VAL A 118 -11.30 -0.06 -10.91
N ASN A 119 -10.46 0.06 -9.90
CA ASN A 119 -9.15 0.68 -9.99
C ASN A 119 -8.08 -0.28 -9.45
N TRP A 120 -6.81 -0.05 -9.77
CA TRP A 120 -5.71 -0.88 -9.23
C TRP A 120 -5.68 -0.85 -7.71
N CYS A 121 -5.68 0.33 -7.14
CA CYS A 121 -5.71 0.51 -5.68
C CYS A 121 -6.19 1.93 -5.34
N SER A 122 -6.29 2.23 -4.06
CA SER A 122 -6.73 3.54 -3.57
C SER A 122 -5.82 4.70 -4.03
N GLN A 123 -4.58 4.41 -4.47
CA GLN A 123 -3.61 5.41 -4.92
C GLN A 123 -3.60 5.61 -6.43
N GLN A 124 -4.00 4.59 -7.17
CA GLN A 124 -4.04 4.62 -8.63
C GLN A 124 -5.50 4.62 -9.11
N ARG A 125 -6.26 5.61 -8.64
CA ARG A 125 -7.63 5.84 -9.09
C ARG A 125 -7.66 6.26 -10.55
N GLY A 126 -8.67 5.82 -11.28
CA GLY A 126 -8.81 6.03 -12.70
C GLY A 126 -8.07 5.01 -13.57
N THR A 127 -7.32 4.07 -12.98
CA THR A 127 -6.61 3.01 -13.70
C THR A 127 -6.98 1.63 -13.16
N PRO A 128 -7.59 0.74 -13.95
CA PRO A 128 -8.06 0.92 -15.32
C PRO A 128 -9.29 1.83 -15.43
N GLY A 129 -10.00 2.13 -14.34
CA GLY A 129 -11.16 3.02 -14.34
C GLY A 129 -12.36 2.44 -15.07
N ILE A 130 -12.64 1.15 -14.94
CA ILE A 130 -13.73 0.44 -15.60
C ILE A 130 -14.88 0.25 -14.61
N PRO A 131 -16.14 0.52 -14.99
CA PRO A 131 -17.29 0.23 -14.14
C PRO A 131 -17.32 -1.24 -13.70
N LEU A 132 -17.61 -1.52 -12.44
CA LEU A 132 -17.59 -2.88 -11.89
C LEU A 132 -18.45 -3.87 -12.70
N LEU A 133 -19.60 -3.44 -13.18
CA LEU A 133 -20.51 -4.30 -13.95
C LEU A 133 -20.02 -4.60 -15.36
N GLU A 134 -19.01 -3.86 -15.84
CA GLU A 134 -18.37 -4.05 -17.14
C GLU A 134 -17.00 -4.71 -17.00
N TYR A 135 -16.50 -4.91 -15.78
CA TYR A 135 -15.19 -5.48 -15.51
C TYR A 135 -15.22 -7.00 -15.66
N THR A 136 -14.53 -7.49 -16.66
CA THR A 136 -14.60 -8.89 -17.14
C THR A 136 -13.41 -9.73 -16.63
N LEU A 137 -13.48 -11.05 -16.88
CA LEU A 137 -12.34 -11.95 -16.65
C LEU A 137 -11.14 -11.61 -17.57
N GLU A 138 -11.39 -11.15 -18.78
CA GLU A 138 -10.33 -10.71 -19.70
C GLU A 138 -9.62 -9.47 -19.15
N ASP A 139 -10.34 -8.56 -18.49
CA ASP A 139 -9.74 -7.44 -17.79
C ASP A 139 -8.85 -7.91 -16.64
N MET A 140 -9.32 -8.87 -15.84
CA MET A 140 -8.52 -9.45 -14.75
C MET A 140 -7.26 -10.15 -15.28
N GLU A 141 -7.36 -10.90 -16.38
CA GLU A 141 -6.22 -11.56 -17.02
C GLU A 141 -5.20 -10.53 -17.52
N ARG A 142 -5.67 -9.48 -18.18
CA ARG A 142 -4.84 -8.36 -18.62
C ARG A 142 -4.12 -7.73 -17.43
N GLU A 143 -4.86 -7.40 -16.38
CA GLU A 143 -4.28 -6.76 -15.19
C GLU A 143 -3.33 -7.70 -14.42
N TYR A 144 -3.53 -9.00 -14.49
CA TYR A 144 -2.63 -9.98 -13.87
C TYR A 144 -1.22 -9.92 -14.44
N ILE A 145 -1.11 -9.70 -15.75
CA ILE A 145 0.17 -9.66 -16.48
C ILE A 145 0.74 -8.25 -16.61
N THR A 146 -0.09 -7.21 -16.43
CA THR A 146 0.34 -5.82 -16.56
C THR A 146 1.35 -5.49 -15.48
N GLU A 147 2.51 -5.01 -15.89
CA GLU A 147 3.52 -4.47 -14.99
C GLU A 147 3.08 -3.08 -14.49
N LYS A 148 3.06 -2.89 -13.17
CA LYS A 148 2.65 -1.64 -12.55
C LYS A 148 3.89 -0.81 -12.26
N TRP A 149 4.04 0.30 -12.94
CA TRP A 149 5.19 1.21 -12.82
C TRP A 149 5.44 1.72 -11.39
N CYS A 150 4.39 1.82 -10.58
CA CYS A 150 4.48 2.25 -9.18
C CYS A 150 4.86 1.11 -8.21
N ALA A 151 4.95 -0.13 -8.67
CA ALA A 151 5.19 -1.27 -7.80
C ALA A 151 6.50 -1.18 -7.00
N PRO A 152 7.66 -0.77 -7.57
CA PRO A 152 8.91 -0.75 -6.83
C PRO A 152 8.90 0.16 -5.58
N THR A 153 8.13 1.23 -5.60
CA THR A 153 8.02 2.20 -4.50
C THR A 153 6.67 2.18 -3.80
N CYS A 154 5.87 1.15 -4.03
CA CYS A 154 4.51 1.03 -3.49
C CYS A 154 4.52 0.90 -1.97
N THR A 155 3.70 1.72 -1.30
CA THR A 155 3.53 1.70 0.16
C THR A 155 2.26 0.96 0.61
N ILE A 156 1.45 0.44 -0.32
CA ILE A 156 0.11 -0.12 -0.05
C ILE A 156 0.20 -1.56 0.41
N GLN A 157 0.15 -1.77 1.71
CA GLN A 157 0.34 -3.06 2.34
C GLN A 157 -0.62 -4.16 1.87
N CYS A 158 -1.91 -3.89 1.74
CA CYS A 158 -2.89 -4.90 1.35
C CYS A 158 -2.61 -5.47 -0.05
N VAL A 159 -2.15 -4.64 -0.98
CA VAL A 159 -1.76 -5.07 -2.33
C VAL A 159 -0.50 -5.92 -2.29
N HIS A 160 0.49 -5.54 -1.46
CA HIS A 160 1.70 -6.36 -1.23
C HIS A 160 1.36 -7.74 -0.67
N GLN A 161 0.50 -7.82 0.34
CA GLN A 161 0.09 -9.11 0.92
C GLN A 161 -0.50 -10.05 -0.13
N VAL A 162 -1.38 -9.53 -0.98
CA VAL A 162 -1.97 -10.32 -2.07
C VAL A 162 -0.92 -10.74 -3.10
N GLY A 163 -0.02 -9.82 -3.48
CA GLY A 163 1.08 -10.12 -4.40
C GLY A 163 2.02 -11.21 -3.87
N HIS A 164 2.33 -11.20 -2.58
CA HIS A 164 3.15 -12.24 -1.94
C HIS A 164 2.44 -13.59 -1.87
N LEU A 165 1.15 -13.61 -1.54
CA LEU A 165 0.37 -14.85 -1.56
C LEU A 165 0.30 -15.45 -2.95
N ASP A 166 0.13 -14.62 -3.99
CA ASP A 166 0.13 -15.07 -5.38
C ASP A 166 1.51 -15.63 -5.79
N ALA A 167 2.59 -14.96 -5.43
CA ALA A 167 3.96 -15.42 -5.67
C ALA A 167 4.28 -16.73 -4.95
N TRP A 168 3.74 -16.94 -3.73
CA TRP A 168 3.90 -18.19 -3.00
C TRP A 168 3.13 -19.35 -3.67
N ARG A 169 1.98 -19.07 -4.27
CA ARG A 169 1.20 -20.09 -5.01
C ARG A 169 1.83 -20.48 -6.34
N ASP A 170 2.54 -19.57 -6.98
CA ASP A 170 3.23 -19.79 -8.25
C ASP A 170 4.62 -19.10 -8.26
N PRO A 171 5.59 -19.65 -7.51
CA PRO A 171 6.89 -19.03 -7.31
C PRO A 171 7.78 -19.01 -8.56
N GLN A 172 7.39 -19.75 -9.61
CA GLN A 172 8.28 -20.05 -10.74
C GLN A 172 7.99 -19.25 -12.01
N ILE A 173 6.89 -18.50 -12.06
CA ILE A 173 6.56 -17.78 -13.30
C ILE A 173 7.22 -16.41 -13.31
N SER A 174 8.33 -16.28 -14.02
CA SER A 174 8.86 -14.97 -14.38
C SER A 174 7.91 -14.26 -15.36
N LEU A 175 7.91 -12.91 -15.40
CA LEU A 175 7.09 -12.17 -16.37
C LEU A 175 7.38 -12.59 -17.81
N SER A 176 8.66 -12.90 -18.11
CA SER A 176 9.10 -13.40 -19.40
C SER A 176 8.49 -14.77 -19.73
N ASP A 177 8.37 -15.66 -18.73
CA ASP A 177 7.84 -17.01 -18.94
C ASP A 177 6.32 -17.00 -19.05
N TYR A 178 5.65 -16.12 -18.32
CA TYR A 178 4.22 -15.89 -18.48
C TYR A 178 3.90 -15.39 -19.88
N ASN A 179 4.63 -14.39 -20.37
CA ASN A 179 4.44 -13.84 -21.71
C ASN A 179 4.70 -14.89 -22.81
N LYS A 180 5.69 -15.77 -22.62
CA LYS A 180 5.94 -16.90 -23.55
C LYS A 180 4.80 -17.91 -23.56
N ARG A 181 4.23 -18.25 -22.38
CA ARG A 181 3.15 -19.24 -22.27
C ARG A 181 1.84 -18.77 -22.92
N ASN A 182 1.53 -17.49 -22.85
CA ASN A 182 0.25 -16.95 -23.32
C ASN A 182 0.31 -16.29 -24.70
N GLY A 183 1.49 -16.23 -25.33
CA GLY A 183 1.64 -15.75 -26.73
C GLY A 183 1.24 -14.29 -26.99
N LYS A 184 0.90 -13.56 -25.95
CA LYS A 184 0.43 -12.17 -26.02
C LYS A 184 1.47 -11.25 -25.39
N GLY A 185 2.49 -10.91 -26.14
CA GLY A 185 3.33 -9.77 -25.81
C GLY A 185 2.49 -8.50 -25.91
N LEU A 186 2.10 -7.91 -24.78
CA LEU A 186 1.59 -6.55 -24.78
C LEU A 186 2.71 -5.64 -25.29
N LYS A 187 2.47 -5.00 -26.42
CA LYS A 187 3.42 -4.06 -27.01
C LYS A 187 3.62 -2.90 -26.02
N LYS A 188 4.85 -2.46 -25.86
CA LYS A 188 5.27 -1.28 -25.04
C LYS A 188 4.52 0.02 -25.40
N GLU A 189 3.76 0.05 -26.47
CA GLU A 189 3.02 1.23 -26.97
C GLU A 189 1.82 1.63 -26.09
N THR A 190 1.30 0.72 -25.24
CA THR A 190 0.12 1.05 -24.41
C THR A 190 0.47 1.94 -23.20
N VAL A 191 1.73 1.96 -22.77
CA VAL A 191 2.15 2.76 -21.61
C VAL A 191 2.37 4.24 -21.98
N ALA A 192 2.73 4.52 -23.22
CA ALA A 192 2.98 5.89 -23.70
C ALA A 192 1.71 6.75 -23.84
N HIS A 193 0.54 6.12 -23.99
CA HIS A 193 -0.73 6.85 -24.15
C HIS A 193 -1.31 7.41 -22.84
N VAL A 194 -0.91 6.85 -21.70
CA VAL A 194 -1.41 7.30 -20.39
C VAL A 194 -0.64 8.50 -19.86
N LEU A 195 0.60 8.71 -20.32
CA LEU A 195 1.46 9.82 -19.87
C LEU A 195 1.34 11.10 -20.71
N ASN A 196 0.60 11.09 -21.83
CA ASN A 196 0.45 12.23 -22.75
C ASN A 196 -0.99 12.74 -22.90
N ALA A 197 -1.89 12.39 -21.98
CA ALA A 197 -3.21 13.02 -21.91
C ALA A 197 -3.14 14.16 -20.89
N GLU A 198 -2.77 15.38 -21.41
CA GLU A 198 -3.05 16.64 -20.75
C GLU A 198 -4.55 16.99 -20.86
#